data_2410fa7a6fae42ab7948014bfb80ff5a
#
_entry.id   2410fa7a6fae42ab7948014bfb80ff5a
#
_cell.length_a   1.000
_cell.length_b   1.000
_cell.length_c   1.000
_cell.angle_alpha   90.00
_cell.angle_beta   90.00
_cell.angle_gamma   90.00
#
_symmetry.space_group_name_H-M   'P 1'
#
loop_
_entity.id
_entity.type
_entity.pdbx_description
1 polymer ?
#
loop_
_entity_poly.entity_id
_entity_poly.type
_entity_poly.pdbx_seq_one_letter_code
_entity_poly.pdbx_strand_id
1 'polypeptide(L)'
;MIDAHRDRFGVEPICRVLQVHPSTYYAAKRRSPSARQRRDIDLKAEIQRVWDDNYQVYGARKIWRQLRREGFQVARCTVERLMGELGIAGVVRGKTKRTTIGDKQAPRPADLVGRQFTAPAPNRLWVADLSYVRTWSGFVYAALVIDAFSRMILGWQLATHLRTDLALDALEMAIWRRDTQLAGLVHHSDRGGQYLSIRYTERLAEAGAVTSVGSRGDSFDNALAESTIGLYKTELIRRRGPWRGIDDLELATLEWVDWYNHRRLHSACDNTPPAEYEAAHQPDPTPIPETSGV
;
A
#
# COMPACT_ATOMS: atom_id res chain seq x y z
N MET A 1 -34.35 -2.99 23.51
CA MET A 1 -34.80 -3.12 24.91
C MET A 1 -35.94 -4.14 25.04
N ILE A 2 -37.15 -3.92 24.46
CA ILE A 2 -38.28 -4.86 24.60
C ILE A 2 -37.89 -6.27 24.16
N ASP A 3 -37.27 -6.43 22.99
CA ASP A 3 -36.82 -7.73 22.46
C ASP A 3 -35.84 -8.48 23.37
N ALA A 4 -34.98 -7.78 24.08
CA ALA A 4 -33.97 -8.38 24.96
C ALA A 4 -34.58 -8.93 26.27
N HIS A 5 -35.81 -8.57 26.58
CA HIS A 5 -36.45 -8.89 27.88
C HIS A 5 -37.83 -9.52 27.74
N ARG A 6 -38.38 -9.61 26.51
CA ARG A 6 -39.76 -10.09 26.27
C ARG A 6 -39.98 -11.52 26.72
N ASP A 7 -38.95 -12.39 26.60
CA ASP A 7 -39.08 -13.82 26.99
C ASP A 7 -39.16 -14.00 28.51
N ARG A 8 -38.66 -13.01 29.30
CA ARG A 8 -38.69 -13.03 30.76
C ARG A 8 -39.90 -12.31 31.34
N PHE A 9 -40.32 -11.22 30.76
CA PHE A 9 -41.31 -10.30 31.37
C PHE A 9 -42.59 -10.13 30.54
N GLY A 10 -42.61 -10.61 29.29
CA GLY A 10 -43.67 -10.34 28.32
C GLY A 10 -43.61 -8.93 27.74
N VAL A 11 -44.21 -8.76 26.55
CA VAL A 11 -44.19 -7.46 25.84
C VAL A 11 -45.05 -6.43 26.53
N GLU A 12 -46.25 -6.77 26.99
CA GLU A 12 -47.21 -5.81 27.57
C GLU A 12 -46.71 -5.16 28.87
N PRO A 13 -46.17 -5.93 29.86
CA PRO A 13 -45.63 -5.34 31.08
C PRO A 13 -44.44 -4.40 30.79
N ILE A 14 -43.56 -4.76 29.86
CA ILE A 14 -42.44 -3.91 29.46
C ILE A 14 -42.95 -2.62 28.80
N CYS A 15 -43.93 -2.72 27.91
CA CYS A 15 -44.55 -1.57 27.26
C CYS A 15 -45.20 -0.62 28.26
N ARG A 16 -45.86 -1.17 29.30
CA ARG A 16 -46.48 -0.37 30.38
C ARG A 16 -45.43 0.42 31.14
N VAL A 17 -44.33 -0.19 31.53
CA VAL A 17 -43.20 0.48 32.21
C VAL A 17 -42.57 1.57 31.36
N LEU A 18 -42.42 1.29 30.03
CA LEU A 18 -41.84 2.26 29.08
C LEU A 18 -42.85 3.31 28.59
N GLN A 19 -44.10 3.26 29.02
CA GLN A 19 -45.20 4.14 28.59
C GLN A 19 -45.41 4.13 27.06
N VAL A 20 -45.22 2.96 26.43
CA VAL A 20 -45.41 2.74 24.98
C VAL A 20 -46.57 1.79 24.79
N HIS A 21 -47.46 2.11 23.87
CA HIS A 21 -48.59 1.21 23.58
C HIS A 21 -48.10 -0.09 22.90
N PRO A 22 -48.55 -1.29 23.31
CA PRO A 22 -48.13 -2.56 22.69
C PRO A 22 -48.31 -2.61 21.17
N SER A 23 -49.37 -2.00 20.64
CA SER A 23 -49.58 -1.93 19.18
C SER A 23 -48.44 -1.22 18.44
N THR A 24 -47.83 -0.21 19.04
CA THR A 24 -46.67 0.51 18.49
C THR A 24 -45.49 -0.43 18.31
N TYR A 25 -45.24 -1.28 19.31
CA TYR A 25 -44.20 -2.31 19.22
C TYR A 25 -44.48 -3.30 18.09
N TYR A 26 -45.68 -3.86 18.04
CA TYR A 26 -46.06 -4.82 17.00
C TYR A 26 -46.11 -4.20 15.59
N ALA A 27 -46.59 -2.94 15.48
CA ALA A 27 -46.53 -2.22 14.22
C ALA A 27 -45.10 -1.97 13.74
N ALA A 28 -44.17 -1.64 14.65
CA ALA A 28 -42.77 -1.48 14.33
C ALA A 28 -42.13 -2.79 13.86
N LYS A 29 -42.53 -3.95 14.44
CA LYS A 29 -42.06 -5.28 14.02
C LYS A 29 -42.58 -5.72 12.66
N ARG A 30 -43.79 -5.31 12.28
CA ARG A 30 -44.40 -5.65 10.97
C ARG A 30 -44.00 -4.67 9.87
N ARG A 31 -43.41 -3.53 10.21
CA ARG A 31 -43.06 -2.51 9.23
C ARG A 31 -41.92 -3.00 8.34
N SER A 32 -42.14 -2.95 7.02
CA SER A 32 -41.08 -3.17 6.06
C SER A 32 -39.95 -2.16 6.26
N PRO A 33 -38.68 -2.53 6.00
CA PRO A 33 -37.55 -1.62 6.10
C PRO A 33 -37.79 -0.34 5.28
N SER A 34 -37.49 0.80 5.86
CA SER A 34 -37.57 2.08 5.17
C SER A 34 -36.59 2.11 3.97
N ALA A 35 -36.82 3.03 3.03
CA ALA A 35 -35.92 3.22 1.87
C ALA A 35 -34.46 3.44 2.32
N ARG A 36 -34.26 4.17 3.43
CA ARG A 36 -32.94 4.37 4.04
C ARG A 36 -32.35 3.04 4.55
N GLN A 37 -33.12 2.25 5.27
CA GLN A 37 -32.63 0.95 5.80
C GLN A 37 -32.28 -0.03 4.67
N ARG A 38 -33.08 -0.09 3.61
CA ARG A 38 -32.76 -0.91 2.43
C ARG A 38 -31.45 -0.47 1.80
N ARG A 39 -31.30 0.84 1.55
CA ARG A 39 -30.05 1.41 1.02
C ARG A 39 -28.85 1.14 1.94
N ASP A 40 -29.02 1.21 3.26
CA ASP A 40 -27.95 0.93 4.22
C ASP A 40 -27.55 -0.56 4.19
N ILE A 41 -28.49 -1.48 3.95
CA ILE A 41 -28.21 -2.92 3.78
C ILE A 41 -27.37 -3.14 2.52
N ASP A 42 -27.77 -2.57 1.39
CA ASP A 42 -27.03 -2.69 0.12
C ASP A 42 -25.62 -2.09 0.26
N LEU A 43 -25.50 -0.91 0.85
CA LEU A 43 -24.21 -0.25 1.08
C LEU A 43 -23.30 -1.04 2.03
N LYS A 44 -23.84 -1.72 3.05
CA LYS A 44 -23.04 -2.57 3.93
C LYS A 44 -22.40 -3.73 3.18
N ALA A 45 -23.13 -4.36 2.26
CA ALA A 45 -22.59 -5.44 1.44
C ALA A 45 -21.43 -4.93 0.57
N GLU A 46 -21.57 -3.77 -0.07
CA GLU A 46 -20.53 -3.16 -0.88
C GLU A 46 -19.33 -2.69 -0.06
N ILE A 47 -19.56 -2.10 1.11
CA ILE A 47 -18.49 -1.70 2.04
C ILE A 47 -17.68 -2.92 2.49
N GLN A 48 -18.35 -4.02 2.83
CA GLN A 48 -17.70 -5.27 3.22
C GLN A 48 -16.89 -5.84 2.06
N ARG A 49 -17.46 -5.92 0.84
CA ARG A 49 -16.76 -6.36 -0.37
C ARG A 49 -15.48 -5.54 -0.61
N VAL A 50 -15.61 -4.21 -0.66
CA VAL A 50 -14.44 -3.33 -0.89
C VAL A 50 -13.39 -3.51 0.20
N TRP A 51 -13.79 -3.72 1.45
CA TRP A 51 -12.86 -3.95 2.54
C TRP A 51 -12.11 -5.28 2.40
N ASP A 52 -12.82 -6.36 2.05
CA ASP A 52 -12.25 -7.69 1.83
C ASP A 52 -11.32 -7.72 0.61
N ASP A 53 -11.74 -7.14 -0.52
CA ASP A 53 -10.95 -7.05 -1.76
C ASP A 53 -9.64 -6.26 -1.58
N ASN A 54 -9.55 -5.44 -0.54
CA ASN A 54 -8.40 -4.59 -0.25
C ASN A 54 -7.65 -5.01 1.03
N TYR A 55 -7.40 -6.31 1.18
CA TYR A 55 -6.63 -6.88 2.30
C TYR A 55 -7.17 -6.53 3.68
N GLN A 56 -8.43 -6.05 3.74
CA GLN A 56 -9.06 -5.59 4.98
C GLN A 56 -8.29 -4.43 5.65
N VAL A 57 -7.51 -3.65 4.90
CA VAL A 57 -6.67 -2.56 5.41
C VAL A 57 -7.27 -1.17 5.19
N TYR A 58 -8.28 -1.05 4.32
CA TYR A 58 -8.88 0.24 4.02
C TYR A 58 -9.70 0.78 5.20
N GLY A 59 -9.43 2.02 5.58
CA GLY A 59 -10.31 2.81 6.45
C GLY A 59 -11.38 3.54 5.64
N ALA A 60 -12.33 4.18 6.33
CA ALA A 60 -13.51 4.83 5.76
C ALA A 60 -13.20 5.78 4.58
N ARG A 61 -12.09 6.51 4.62
CA ARG A 61 -11.70 7.41 3.53
C ARG A 61 -11.40 6.66 2.22
N LYS A 62 -10.66 5.56 2.28
CA LYS A 62 -10.32 4.77 1.09
C LYS A 62 -11.51 3.97 0.57
N ILE A 63 -12.31 3.36 1.45
CA ILE A 63 -13.55 2.68 1.09
C ILE A 63 -14.50 3.67 0.40
N TRP A 64 -14.69 4.87 0.97
CA TRP A 64 -15.50 5.91 0.34
C TRP A 64 -14.97 6.30 -1.04
N ARG A 65 -13.65 6.46 -1.20
CA ARG A 65 -13.03 6.78 -2.50
C ARG A 65 -13.26 5.67 -3.51
N GLN A 66 -13.08 4.41 -3.11
CA GLN A 66 -13.30 3.25 -3.97
C GLN A 66 -14.77 3.15 -4.41
N LEU A 67 -15.72 3.25 -3.50
CA LEU A 67 -17.14 3.25 -3.83
C LEU A 67 -17.52 4.38 -4.81
N ARG A 68 -16.94 5.57 -4.62
CA ARG A 68 -17.14 6.70 -5.55
C ARG A 68 -16.60 6.41 -6.94
N ARG A 69 -15.45 5.74 -7.06
CA ARG A 69 -14.87 5.29 -8.35
C ARG A 69 -15.77 4.26 -9.04
N GLU A 70 -16.44 3.43 -8.27
CA GLU A 70 -17.41 2.42 -8.75
C GLU A 70 -18.82 3.00 -9.03
N GLY A 71 -19.00 4.32 -8.89
CA GLY A 71 -20.25 5.01 -9.21
C GLY A 71 -21.24 5.17 -8.06
N PHE A 72 -20.94 4.66 -6.86
CA PHE A 72 -21.83 4.80 -5.71
C PHE A 72 -21.86 6.24 -5.20
N GLN A 73 -23.06 6.84 -5.17
CA GLN A 73 -23.28 8.17 -4.62
C GLN A 73 -23.52 8.09 -3.10
N VAL A 74 -22.45 8.10 -2.32
CA VAL A 74 -22.49 7.97 -0.86
C VAL A 74 -21.62 9.02 -0.18
N ALA A 75 -22.08 9.57 0.95
CA ALA A 75 -21.29 10.48 1.77
C ALA A 75 -20.29 9.70 2.65
N ARG A 76 -19.09 10.28 2.88
CA ARG A 76 -18.06 9.64 3.71
C ARG A 76 -18.56 9.30 5.12
N CYS A 77 -19.33 10.19 5.74
CA CYS A 77 -19.89 9.97 7.08
C CYS A 77 -20.84 8.76 7.13
N THR A 78 -21.58 8.48 6.03
CA THR A 78 -22.42 7.27 5.92
C THR A 78 -21.54 6.02 5.90
N VAL A 79 -20.47 6.02 5.12
CA VAL A 79 -19.50 4.90 5.08
C VAL A 79 -18.89 4.67 6.47
N GLU A 80 -18.48 5.74 7.14
CA GLU A 80 -17.88 5.69 8.48
C GLU A 80 -18.84 5.10 9.52
N ARG A 81 -20.11 5.52 9.51
CA ARG A 81 -21.17 4.97 10.36
C ARG A 81 -21.40 3.47 10.06
N LEU A 82 -21.55 3.10 8.80
CA LEU A 82 -21.84 1.72 8.41
C LEU A 82 -20.67 0.78 8.69
N MET A 83 -19.41 1.25 8.54
CA MET A 83 -18.24 0.49 8.98
C MET A 83 -18.25 0.23 10.49
N GLY A 84 -18.64 1.26 11.29
CA GLY A 84 -18.81 1.10 12.73
C GLY A 84 -19.88 0.06 13.08
N GLU A 85 -21.00 0.04 12.35
CA GLU A 85 -22.08 -0.95 12.53
C GLU A 85 -21.65 -2.36 12.11
N LEU A 86 -20.75 -2.49 11.13
CA LEU A 86 -20.14 -3.77 10.68
C LEU A 86 -18.99 -4.22 11.60
N GLY A 87 -18.51 -3.36 12.50
CA GLY A 87 -17.35 -3.67 13.35
C GLY A 87 -16.02 -3.76 12.60
N ILE A 88 -15.93 -3.16 11.41
CA ILE A 88 -14.72 -3.16 10.58
C ILE A 88 -14.00 -1.82 10.62
N ALA A 89 -12.67 -1.87 10.54
CA ALA A 89 -11.82 -0.68 10.58
C ALA A 89 -10.60 -0.84 9.67
N GLY A 90 -10.01 0.29 9.27
CA GLY A 90 -8.75 0.31 8.57
C GLY A 90 -7.55 0.07 9.49
N VAL A 91 -6.44 -0.35 8.89
CA VAL A 91 -5.20 -0.60 9.62
C VAL A 91 -4.45 0.71 9.86
N VAL A 92 -4.03 0.96 11.10
CA VAL A 92 -3.23 2.12 11.49
C VAL A 92 -1.77 1.68 11.66
N ARG A 93 -0.83 2.44 11.07
CA ARG A 93 0.61 2.22 11.28
C ARG A 93 0.95 2.50 12.76
N GLY A 94 1.51 1.50 13.43
CA GLY A 94 2.11 1.69 14.76
C GLY A 94 3.40 2.50 14.70
N LYS A 95 3.87 3.02 15.85
CA LYS A 95 5.20 3.66 15.96
C LYS A 95 6.30 2.64 15.64
N THR A 96 7.19 2.96 14.69
CA THR A 96 8.36 2.13 14.37
C THR A 96 9.48 2.35 15.40
N LYS A 97 10.11 1.27 15.85
CA LYS A 97 11.37 1.34 16.64
C LYS A 97 12.54 1.37 15.65
N ARG A 98 13.50 2.26 15.88
CA ARG A 98 14.73 2.39 15.10
C ARG A 98 15.68 1.23 15.43
N THR A 99 16.20 0.51 14.42
CA THR A 99 17.01 -0.71 14.60
C THR A 99 18.37 -0.69 13.89
N THR A 100 18.76 0.37 13.17
CA THR A 100 19.97 0.39 12.34
C THR A 100 21.12 1.16 12.98
N ILE A 101 22.31 0.54 13.01
CA ILE A 101 23.61 1.16 13.41
C ILE A 101 24.51 1.12 12.17
N GLY A 102 24.96 2.27 11.67
CA GLY A 102 25.75 2.39 10.43
C GLY A 102 27.27 2.38 10.64
N ASP A 103 28.03 1.86 9.66
CA ASP A 103 29.50 1.83 9.62
C ASP A 103 30.12 3.17 9.18
N LYS A 104 31.33 3.48 9.67
CA LYS A 104 31.89 4.83 9.68
C LYS A 104 32.92 5.16 8.57
N GLN A 105 33.45 4.22 7.79
CA GLN A 105 34.74 4.40 7.10
C GLN A 105 34.80 4.21 5.58
N ALA A 106 33.71 3.93 4.84
CA ALA A 106 33.78 3.72 3.38
C ALA A 106 33.67 5.02 2.54
N PRO A 107 34.36 5.16 1.36
CA PRO A 107 34.19 6.27 0.41
C PRO A 107 32.77 6.24 -0.18
N ARG A 108 32.21 7.43 -0.53
CA ARG A 108 30.77 7.58 -0.66
C ARG A 108 30.34 8.43 -1.84
N PRO A 109 29.30 8.04 -2.63
CA PRO A 109 28.57 8.92 -3.49
C PRO A 109 27.88 10.06 -2.72
N ALA A 110 27.67 11.20 -3.37
CA ALA A 110 26.95 12.34 -2.78
C ALA A 110 25.45 12.08 -2.65
N ASP A 111 24.81 12.69 -1.66
CA ASP A 111 23.34 12.78 -1.61
C ASP A 111 22.86 13.79 -2.63
N LEU A 112 22.20 13.32 -3.70
CA LEU A 112 21.63 14.14 -4.77
C LEU A 112 20.14 14.44 -4.55
N VAL A 113 19.51 13.84 -3.54
CA VAL A 113 18.07 13.92 -3.31
C VAL A 113 17.70 15.00 -2.29
N GLY A 114 18.55 15.24 -1.29
CA GLY A 114 18.32 16.29 -0.30
C GLY A 114 16.94 16.17 0.40
N ARG A 115 16.47 14.97 0.65
CA ARG A 115 15.15 14.67 1.25
C ARG A 115 13.92 15.03 0.37
N GLN A 116 14.14 15.37 -0.89
CA GLN A 116 13.05 15.67 -1.84
C GLN A 116 12.68 14.40 -2.61
N PHE A 117 11.82 13.54 -2.04
CA PHE A 117 11.35 12.30 -2.68
C PHE A 117 10.14 12.54 -3.59
N THR A 118 10.22 13.57 -4.41
CA THR A 118 9.28 13.89 -5.49
C THR A 118 10.02 13.96 -6.80
N ALA A 119 9.47 13.34 -7.82
CA ALA A 119 10.03 13.37 -9.17
C ALA A 119 9.00 14.01 -10.12
N PRO A 120 9.43 14.74 -11.17
CA PRO A 120 8.50 15.38 -12.12
C PRO A 120 7.90 14.38 -13.13
N ALA A 121 8.50 13.22 -13.29
CA ALA A 121 8.08 12.17 -14.23
C ALA A 121 8.58 10.80 -13.76
N PRO A 122 8.02 9.69 -14.30
CA PRO A 122 8.55 8.35 -14.09
C PRO A 122 10.04 8.25 -14.46
N ASN A 123 10.77 7.34 -13.84
CA ASN A 123 12.17 7.04 -14.11
C ASN A 123 13.14 8.25 -13.95
N ARG A 124 12.80 9.21 -13.07
CA ARG A 124 13.71 10.29 -12.70
C ARG A 124 14.37 10.06 -11.35
N LEU A 125 13.67 9.42 -10.45
CA LEU A 125 14.19 9.06 -9.14
C LEU A 125 13.62 7.70 -8.73
N TRP A 126 14.50 6.72 -8.52
CA TRP A 126 14.15 5.48 -7.85
C TRP A 126 14.73 5.48 -6.45
N VAL A 127 14.00 4.92 -5.52
CA VAL A 127 14.47 4.69 -4.15
C VAL A 127 14.48 3.19 -3.86
N ALA A 128 15.52 2.72 -3.19
CA ALA A 128 15.66 1.32 -2.80
C ALA A 128 15.92 1.19 -1.30
N ASP A 129 15.41 0.13 -0.71
CA ASP A 129 15.65 -0.19 0.69
C ASP A 129 15.50 -1.69 0.95
N LEU A 130 16.15 -2.14 2.01
CA LEU A 130 16.15 -3.51 2.48
C LEU A 130 15.37 -3.63 3.80
N SER A 131 14.69 -4.74 3.96
CA SER A 131 14.01 -5.06 5.20
C SER A 131 14.11 -6.53 5.51
N TYR A 132 13.66 -6.93 6.70
CA TYR A 132 13.59 -8.32 7.08
C TYR A 132 12.24 -8.70 7.67
N VAL A 133 11.88 -9.95 7.48
CA VAL A 133 10.67 -10.60 8.00
C VAL A 133 11.11 -11.83 8.79
N ARG A 134 10.58 -11.98 10.00
CA ARG A 134 10.79 -13.19 10.79
C ARG A 134 9.79 -14.25 10.34
N THR A 135 10.30 -15.43 9.97
CA THR A 135 9.51 -16.62 9.66
C THR A 135 9.85 -17.74 10.66
N TRP A 136 9.13 -18.85 10.59
CA TRP A 136 9.46 -20.02 11.41
C TRP A 136 10.79 -20.67 11.02
N SER A 137 11.17 -20.59 9.73
CA SER A 137 12.44 -21.12 9.23
C SER A 137 13.61 -20.15 9.39
N GLY A 138 13.43 -18.95 9.99
CA GLY A 138 14.46 -17.93 10.19
C GLY A 138 14.08 -16.58 9.61
N PHE A 139 15.09 -15.74 9.37
CA PHE A 139 14.88 -14.43 8.75
C PHE A 139 14.86 -14.54 7.23
N VAL A 140 13.90 -13.87 6.63
CA VAL A 140 13.84 -13.60 5.19
C VAL A 140 14.04 -12.11 4.99
N TYR A 141 14.93 -11.75 4.08
CA TYR A 141 15.24 -10.37 3.73
C TYR A 141 14.50 -10.01 2.47
N ALA A 142 14.00 -8.78 2.41
CA ALA A 142 13.25 -8.24 1.27
C ALA A 142 13.95 -6.98 0.76
N ALA A 143 14.24 -6.94 -0.54
CA ALA A 143 14.67 -5.75 -1.26
C ALA A 143 13.50 -5.19 -2.07
N LEU A 144 13.32 -3.87 -2.06
CA LEU A 144 12.33 -3.16 -2.86
C LEU A 144 12.98 -2.02 -3.64
N VAL A 145 12.58 -1.84 -4.89
CA VAL A 145 12.91 -0.67 -5.72
C VAL A 145 11.62 0.03 -6.12
N ILE A 146 11.51 1.33 -5.85
CA ILE A 146 10.27 2.10 -5.94
C ILE A 146 10.51 3.35 -6.78
N ASP A 147 9.65 3.64 -7.75
CA ASP A 147 9.63 4.90 -8.47
C ASP A 147 9.05 6.02 -7.59
N ALA A 148 9.79 7.12 -7.45
CA ALA A 148 9.39 8.23 -6.57
C ALA A 148 8.25 9.07 -7.15
N PHE A 149 8.00 9.05 -8.45
CA PHE A 149 6.87 9.73 -9.07
C PHE A 149 5.56 8.98 -8.83
N SER A 150 5.48 7.76 -9.34
CA SER A 150 4.25 6.95 -9.33
C SER A 150 4.03 6.18 -8.03
N ARG A 151 5.04 6.06 -7.18
CA ARG A 151 5.05 5.17 -6.00
C ARG A 151 5.00 3.68 -6.35
N MET A 152 5.15 3.33 -7.64
CA MET A 152 5.13 1.96 -8.12
C MET A 152 6.34 1.18 -7.59
N ILE A 153 6.11 -0.01 -7.11
CA ILE A 153 7.18 -0.99 -6.82
C ILE A 153 7.58 -1.58 -8.15
N LEU A 154 8.79 -1.24 -8.61
CA LEU A 154 9.32 -1.66 -9.90
C LEU A 154 9.98 -3.04 -9.84
N GLY A 155 10.74 -3.26 -8.77
CA GLY A 155 11.43 -4.51 -8.53
C GLY A 155 11.41 -4.88 -7.06
N TRP A 156 11.44 -6.18 -6.81
CA TRP A 156 11.53 -6.73 -5.47
C TRP A 156 12.16 -8.12 -5.50
N GLN A 157 12.80 -8.51 -4.41
CA GLN A 157 13.34 -9.84 -4.24
C GLN A 157 13.35 -10.25 -2.78
N LEU A 158 13.19 -11.55 -2.52
CA LEU A 158 13.31 -12.15 -1.20
C LEU A 158 14.49 -13.13 -1.18
N ALA A 159 15.20 -13.19 -0.05
CA ALA A 159 16.27 -14.17 0.16
C ALA A 159 16.42 -14.51 1.64
N THR A 160 16.99 -15.67 1.93
CA THR A 160 17.36 -16.08 3.29
C THR A 160 18.70 -15.50 3.76
N HIS A 161 19.32 -14.67 2.93
CA HIS A 161 20.63 -14.03 3.19
C HIS A 161 20.61 -12.55 2.81
N LEU A 162 21.52 -11.77 3.39
CA LEU A 162 21.65 -10.34 3.14
C LEU A 162 22.91 -10.05 2.28
N ARG A 163 23.09 -10.80 1.18
CA ARG A 163 24.19 -10.56 0.22
C ARG A 163 23.75 -9.54 -0.84
N THR A 164 24.75 -9.02 -1.58
CA THR A 164 24.53 -8.04 -2.67
C THR A 164 23.57 -8.55 -3.72
N ASP A 165 23.56 -9.86 -4.02
CA ASP A 165 22.70 -10.48 -5.02
C ASP A 165 21.22 -10.15 -4.76
N LEU A 166 20.77 -10.11 -3.51
CA LEU A 166 19.40 -9.74 -3.15
C LEU A 166 18.98 -8.35 -3.67
N ALA A 167 19.85 -7.35 -3.49
CA ALA A 167 19.58 -5.99 -3.97
C ALA A 167 19.72 -5.91 -5.50
N LEU A 168 20.68 -6.64 -6.06
CA LEU A 168 20.93 -6.68 -7.49
C LEU A 168 19.75 -7.30 -8.26
N ASP A 169 19.21 -8.43 -7.79
CA ASP A 169 18.07 -9.08 -8.42
C ASP A 169 16.81 -8.19 -8.42
N ALA A 170 16.59 -7.45 -7.31
CA ALA A 170 15.51 -6.46 -7.27
C ALA A 170 15.73 -5.30 -8.25
N LEU A 171 16.98 -4.85 -8.43
CA LEU A 171 17.36 -3.83 -9.41
C LEU A 171 17.16 -4.35 -10.84
N GLU A 172 17.60 -5.57 -11.13
CA GLU A 172 17.42 -6.19 -12.46
C GLU A 172 15.93 -6.28 -12.85
N MET A 173 15.09 -6.72 -11.92
CA MET A 173 13.63 -6.74 -12.13
C MET A 173 13.11 -5.34 -12.46
N ALA A 174 13.58 -4.31 -11.76
CA ALA A 174 13.15 -2.92 -11.99
C ALA A 174 13.60 -2.42 -13.38
N ILE A 175 14.85 -2.69 -13.77
CA ILE A 175 15.39 -2.32 -15.08
C ILE A 175 14.60 -3.04 -16.18
N TRP A 176 14.44 -4.36 -16.07
CA TRP A 176 13.71 -5.16 -17.05
C TRP A 176 12.27 -4.70 -17.23
N ARG A 177 11.59 -4.34 -16.14
CA ARG A 177 10.20 -3.84 -16.17
C ARG A 177 10.07 -2.55 -16.98
N ARG A 178 11.11 -1.74 -17.02
CA ARG A 178 11.07 -0.44 -17.71
C ARG A 178 11.47 -0.51 -19.18
N ASP A 179 12.17 -1.56 -19.60
CA ASP A 179 12.62 -1.82 -20.99
C ASP A 179 13.09 -0.54 -21.74
N THR A 180 13.70 0.40 -21.03
CA THR A 180 14.15 1.68 -21.57
C THR A 180 15.52 2.04 -21.02
N GLN A 181 16.27 2.84 -21.77
CA GLN A 181 17.47 3.48 -21.24
C GLN A 181 17.10 4.40 -20.08
N LEU A 182 17.74 4.21 -18.94
CA LEU A 182 17.49 4.95 -17.72
C LEU A 182 18.38 6.20 -17.62
N ALA A 183 18.73 6.79 -18.77
CA ALA A 183 19.55 8.00 -18.84
C ALA A 183 18.94 9.12 -18.01
N GLY A 184 19.72 9.62 -17.05
CA GLY A 184 19.30 10.69 -16.13
C GLY A 184 18.43 10.20 -14.95
N LEU A 185 18.27 8.88 -14.76
CA LEU A 185 17.71 8.33 -13.54
C LEU A 185 18.69 8.55 -12.38
N VAL A 186 18.19 9.05 -11.27
CA VAL A 186 18.88 9.02 -9.98
C VAL A 186 18.38 7.81 -9.20
N HIS A 187 19.27 6.89 -8.82
CA HIS A 187 18.98 5.78 -7.95
C HIS A 187 19.46 6.08 -6.54
N HIS A 188 18.55 6.23 -5.60
CA HIS A 188 18.85 6.57 -4.21
C HIS A 188 18.60 5.38 -3.27
N SER A 189 19.55 5.13 -2.39
CA SER A 189 19.47 4.09 -1.37
C SER A 189 20.01 4.56 -0.03
N ASP A 190 19.79 3.76 1.02
CA ASP A 190 20.52 3.90 2.26
C ASP A 190 22.00 3.50 2.08
N ARG A 191 22.78 3.59 3.17
CA ARG A 191 24.20 3.26 3.17
C ARG A 191 24.50 1.78 3.41
N GLY A 192 23.59 0.90 3.06
CA GLY A 192 23.82 -0.54 3.14
C GLY A 192 24.99 -0.98 2.27
N GLY A 193 25.86 -1.86 2.78
CA GLY A 193 27.00 -2.37 2.02
C GLY A 193 26.61 -3.05 0.70
N GLN A 194 25.38 -3.52 0.59
CA GLN A 194 24.83 -4.14 -0.61
C GLN A 194 24.74 -3.14 -1.77
N TYR A 195 24.32 -1.91 -1.49
CA TYR A 195 24.17 -0.83 -2.47
C TYR A 195 25.49 -0.16 -2.85
N LEU A 196 26.51 -0.29 -2.00
CA LEU A 196 27.86 0.24 -2.23
C LEU A 196 28.79 -0.78 -2.89
N SER A 197 28.32 -1.99 -3.16
CA SER A 197 29.12 -3.01 -3.82
C SER A 197 29.44 -2.61 -5.26
N ILE A 198 30.64 -2.98 -5.73
CA ILE A 198 31.11 -2.71 -7.10
C ILE A 198 30.08 -3.23 -8.12
N ARG A 199 29.63 -4.47 -7.99
CA ARG A 199 28.66 -5.08 -8.91
C ARG A 199 27.35 -4.29 -9.01
N TYR A 200 26.87 -3.73 -7.90
CA TYR A 200 25.63 -2.95 -7.89
C TYR A 200 25.81 -1.60 -8.58
N THR A 201 26.91 -0.91 -8.28
CA THR A 201 27.20 0.41 -8.86
C THR A 201 27.56 0.32 -10.34
N GLU A 202 28.30 -0.71 -10.77
CA GLU A 202 28.58 -0.97 -12.19
C GLU A 202 27.29 -1.22 -12.95
N ARG A 203 26.38 -2.03 -12.40
CA ARG A 203 25.10 -2.32 -13.06
C ARG A 203 24.22 -1.08 -13.23
N LEU A 204 24.19 -0.18 -12.25
CA LEU A 204 23.52 1.12 -12.38
C LEU A 204 24.16 1.99 -13.49
N ALA A 205 25.48 2.03 -13.53
CA ALA A 205 26.21 2.77 -14.57
C ALA A 205 25.95 2.23 -15.98
N GLU A 206 25.93 0.89 -16.15
CA GLU A 206 25.56 0.23 -17.41
C GLU A 206 24.13 0.58 -17.85
N ALA A 207 23.19 0.73 -16.89
CA ALA A 207 21.83 1.17 -17.17
C ALA A 207 21.71 2.68 -17.42
N GLY A 208 22.81 3.45 -17.30
CA GLY A 208 22.81 4.90 -17.45
C GLY A 208 22.27 5.67 -16.24
N ALA A 209 22.15 5.03 -15.10
CA ALA A 209 21.63 5.64 -13.88
C ALA A 209 22.76 6.21 -13.01
N VAL A 210 22.46 7.30 -12.30
CA VAL A 210 23.36 7.96 -11.34
C VAL A 210 23.06 7.48 -9.93
N THR A 211 24.08 7.03 -9.21
CA THR A 211 23.95 6.58 -7.83
C THR A 211 23.90 7.78 -6.86
N SER A 212 22.94 7.77 -5.95
CA SER A 212 22.82 8.69 -4.82
C SER A 212 22.70 7.91 -3.52
N VAL A 213 23.35 8.39 -2.45
CA VAL A 213 23.32 7.71 -1.14
C VAL A 213 23.02 8.71 -0.04
N GLY A 214 22.07 8.41 0.80
CA GLY A 214 21.63 9.25 1.91
C GLY A 214 22.72 9.60 2.92
N SER A 215 22.48 10.63 3.75
CA SER A 215 23.40 11.08 4.79
C SER A 215 23.48 10.07 5.93
N ARG A 216 24.47 10.21 6.83
CA ARG A 216 24.75 9.20 7.85
C ARG A 216 23.75 9.28 9.00
N GLY A 217 23.05 8.17 9.25
CA GLY A 217 22.25 7.97 10.48
C GLY A 217 20.96 8.76 10.54
N ASP A 218 20.54 9.38 9.45
CA ASP A 218 19.26 10.07 9.38
C ASP A 218 18.21 9.22 8.63
N SER A 219 17.20 8.79 9.36
CA SER A 219 16.09 7.98 8.83
C SER A 219 15.19 8.76 7.87
N PHE A 220 15.35 10.08 7.78
CA PHE A 220 14.60 10.90 6.82
C PHE A 220 15.19 10.85 5.41
N ASP A 221 16.41 10.39 5.26
CA ASP A 221 17.12 10.37 3.98
C ASP A 221 16.62 9.26 3.02
N ASN A 222 15.79 8.32 3.46
CA ASN A 222 15.11 7.33 2.63
C ASN A 222 13.62 7.15 3.01
N ALA A 223 12.98 8.24 3.43
CA ALA A 223 11.63 8.24 3.98
C ALA A 223 10.56 7.62 3.06
N LEU A 224 10.75 7.70 1.74
CA LEU A 224 9.82 7.10 0.78
C LEU A 224 9.90 5.56 0.81
N ALA A 225 11.09 4.99 0.72
CA ALA A 225 11.27 3.55 0.76
C ALA A 225 10.88 2.99 2.13
N GLU A 226 11.29 3.64 3.24
CA GLU A 226 10.83 3.28 4.59
C GLU A 226 9.30 3.32 4.72
N SER A 227 8.66 4.30 4.08
CA SER A 227 7.19 4.40 4.07
C SER A 227 6.56 3.20 3.37
N THR A 228 7.07 2.81 2.21
CA THR A 228 6.57 1.66 1.43
C THR A 228 6.81 0.35 2.16
N ILE A 229 8.00 0.15 2.73
CA ILE A 229 8.30 -1.00 3.59
C ILE A 229 7.37 -1.04 4.82
N GLY A 230 7.08 0.12 5.39
CA GLY A 230 6.13 0.20 6.50
C GLY A 230 4.70 -0.21 6.10
N LEU A 231 4.26 0.06 4.87
CA LEU A 231 2.99 -0.44 4.33
C LEU A 231 3.06 -1.96 4.12
N TYR A 232 4.12 -2.47 3.47
CA TYR A 232 4.36 -3.89 3.31
C TYR A 232 4.28 -4.65 4.63
N LYS A 233 5.01 -4.18 5.65
CA LYS A 233 4.98 -4.78 6.99
C LYS A 233 3.61 -4.72 7.66
N THR A 234 2.88 -3.64 7.48
CA THR A 234 1.61 -3.42 8.18
C THR A 234 0.45 -4.09 7.47
N GLU A 235 0.41 -4.02 6.14
CA GLU A 235 -0.71 -4.48 5.33
C GLU A 235 -0.62 -5.97 4.97
N LEU A 236 0.60 -6.51 4.84
CA LEU A 236 0.82 -7.93 4.55
C LEU A 236 1.40 -8.67 5.74
N ILE A 237 2.64 -8.33 6.14
CA ILE A 237 3.46 -9.20 7.01
C ILE A 237 2.80 -9.45 8.35
N ARG A 238 2.36 -8.38 9.04
CA ARG A 238 1.75 -8.49 10.38
C ARG A 238 0.31 -8.98 10.33
N ARG A 239 -0.36 -8.82 9.19
CA ARG A 239 -1.77 -9.15 9.07
C ARG A 239 -2.02 -10.60 8.68
N ARG A 240 -1.18 -11.16 7.79
CA ARG A 240 -1.32 -12.53 7.29
C ARG A 240 -0.38 -13.54 7.94
N GLY A 241 0.63 -13.08 8.68
CA GLY A 241 1.52 -13.98 9.43
C GLY A 241 0.80 -14.78 10.53
N PRO A 242 1.45 -15.77 11.12
CA PRO A 242 2.88 -16.10 10.99
C PRO A 242 3.23 -16.77 9.66
N TRP A 243 4.49 -16.57 9.19
CA TRP A 243 5.02 -17.08 7.93
C TRP A 243 5.85 -18.35 8.17
N ARG A 244 5.68 -19.38 7.34
CA ARG A 244 6.41 -20.63 7.46
C ARG A 244 7.86 -20.49 7.00
N GLY A 245 8.08 -19.89 5.83
CA GLY A 245 9.37 -19.72 5.20
C GLY A 245 9.32 -18.74 4.03
N ILE A 246 10.36 -18.81 3.19
CA ILE A 246 10.50 -17.91 2.04
C ILE A 246 9.41 -18.15 0.99
N ASP A 247 9.10 -19.40 0.64
CA ASP A 247 8.15 -19.74 -0.44
C ASP A 247 6.75 -19.19 -0.14
N ASP A 248 6.29 -19.36 1.12
CA ASP A 248 5.01 -18.86 1.59
C ASP A 248 4.96 -17.32 1.53
N LEU A 249 6.07 -16.68 1.89
CA LEU A 249 6.19 -15.22 1.89
C LEU A 249 6.32 -14.67 0.47
N GLU A 250 6.99 -15.38 -0.44
CA GLU A 250 7.23 -14.94 -1.81
C GLU A 250 5.92 -14.84 -2.60
N LEU A 251 5.10 -15.89 -2.57
CA LEU A 251 3.79 -15.86 -3.21
C LEU A 251 2.91 -14.72 -2.68
N ALA A 252 2.85 -14.57 -1.36
CA ALA A 252 2.06 -13.50 -0.75
C ALA A 252 2.61 -12.10 -1.07
N THR A 253 3.94 -11.95 -1.23
CA THR A 253 4.57 -10.69 -1.64
C THR A 253 4.26 -10.37 -3.09
N LEU A 254 4.28 -11.36 -3.98
CA LEU A 254 3.88 -11.20 -5.38
C LEU A 254 2.46 -10.67 -5.51
N GLU A 255 1.50 -11.32 -4.82
CA GLU A 255 0.10 -10.89 -4.79
C GLU A 255 -0.08 -9.47 -4.22
N TRP A 256 0.68 -9.15 -3.15
CA TRP A 256 0.59 -7.85 -2.51
C TRP A 256 1.20 -6.75 -3.39
N VAL A 257 2.33 -6.99 -4.07
CA VAL A 257 2.95 -6.04 -5.00
C VAL A 257 2.02 -5.78 -6.20
N ASP A 258 1.39 -6.83 -6.74
CA ASP A 258 0.41 -6.68 -7.80
C ASP A 258 -0.77 -5.79 -7.34
N TRP A 259 -1.37 -6.12 -6.21
CA TRP A 259 -2.44 -5.31 -5.64
C TRP A 259 -1.99 -3.88 -5.31
N TYR A 260 -0.79 -3.70 -4.75
CA TYR A 260 -0.22 -2.41 -4.40
C TYR A 260 -0.09 -1.52 -5.63
N ASN A 261 0.40 -2.06 -6.75
CA ASN A 261 0.64 -1.32 -7.97
C ASN A 261 -0.63 -1.04 -8.78
N HIS A 262 -1.58 -1.99 -8.85
CA HIS A 262 -2.70 -1.93 -9.79
C HIS A 262 -4.06 -1.66 -9.15
N ARG A 263 -4.22 -1.86 -7.85
CA ARG A 263 -5.53 -1.73 -7.18
C ARG A 263 -5.53 -0.83 -5.96
N ARG A 264 -4.42 -0.77 -5.24
CA ARG A 264 -4.32 0.01 -4.02
C ARG A 264 -4.37 1.51 -4.28
N LEU A 265 -5.31 2.22 -3.65
CA LEU A 265 -5.40 3.68 -3.72
C LEU A 265 -4.28 4.34 -2.91
N HIS A 266 -3.57 5.30 -3.53
CA HIS A 266 -2.50 6.07 -2.91
C HIS A 266 -2.84 7.55 -2.83
N SER A 267 -2.75 8.15 -1.65
CA SER A 267 -3.02 9.57 -1.48
C SER A 267 -2.01 10.47 -2.21
N ALA A 268 -0.78 10.00 -2.41
CA ALA A 268 0.25 10.69 -3.18
C ALA A 268 0.03 10.60 -4.69
N CYS A 269 -0.87 9.75 -5.15
CA CYS A 269 -1.25 9.53 -6.55
C CYS A 269 -2.73 9.87 -6.74
N ASP A 270 -3.21 10.97 -6.20
CA ASP A 270 -4.60 11.46 -6.29
C ASP A 270 -5.68 10.44 -5.93
N ASN A 271 -5.37 9.51 -5.05
CA ASN A 271 -6.17 8.35 -4.66
C ASN A 271 -6.49 7.42 -5.85
N THR A 272 -5.52 7.25 -6.74
CA THR A 272 -5.50 6.22 -7.79
C THR A 272 -4.40 5.19 -7.50
N PRO A 273 -4.44 4.00 -8.11
CA PRO A 273 -3.33 3.06 -8.08
C PRO A 273 -2.08 3.62 -8.79
N PRO A 274 -0.86 3.24 -8.36
CA PRO A 274 0.40 3.68 -8.97
C PRO A 274 0.45 3.51 -10.49
N ALA A 275 0.07 2.36 -11.01
CA ALA A 275 0.08 2.08 -12.45
C ALA A 275 -0.88 2.98 -13.24
N GLU A 276 -2.08 3.21 -12.71
CA GLU A 276 -3.07 4.10 -13.31
C GLU A 276 -2.60 5.55 -13.27
N TYR A 277 -2.02 5.99 -12.14
CA TYR A 277 -1.45 7.33 -12.00
C TYR A 277 -0.34 7.57 -13.01
N GLU A 278 0.56 6.61 -13.18
CA GLU A 278 1.66 6.71 -14.13
C GLU A 278 1.15 6.75 -15.58
N ALA A 279 0.21 5.88 -15.93
CA ALA A 279 -0.39 5.87 -17.27
C ALA A 279 -1.05 7.19 -17.64
N ALA A 280 -1.71 7.84 -16.67
CA ALA A 280 -2.36 9.14 -16.88
C ALA A 280 -1.37 10.32 -17.04
N HIS A 281 -0.09 10.11 -16.71
CA HIS A 281 0.95 11.15 -16.77
C HIS A 281 2.09 10.80 -17.76
N GLN A 282 1.93 9.78 -18.57
CA GLN A 282 2.86 9.54 -19.68
C GLN A 282 2.67 10.67 -20.71
N PRO A 283 3.77 11.29 -21.21
CA PRO A 283 3.64 12.19 -22.35
C PRO A 283 3.06 11.40 -23.53
N ASP A 284 2.11 12.02 -24.24
CA ASP A 284 1.58 11.45 -25.48
C ASP A 284 2.75 10.98 -26.36
N PRO A 285 2.73 9.78 -26.92
CA PRO A 285 3.74 9.35 -27.86
C PRO A 285 3.77 10.38 -29.00
N THR A 286 4.89 11.10 -29.12
CA THR A 286 5.11 12.05 -30.22
C THR A 286 4.85 11.28 -31.52
N PRO A 287 3.91 11.68 -32.37
CA PRO A 287 3.63 10.97 -33.62
C PRO A 287 4.94 10.92 -34.40
N ILE A 288 5.36 9.71 -34.76
CA ILE A 288 6.51 9.52 -35.66
C ILE A 288 6.18 10.29 -36.94
N PRO A 289 7.00 11.29 -37.34
CA PRO A 289 6.73 11.97 -38.60
C PRO A 289 6.75 10.92 -39.69
N GLU A 290 5.65 10.76 -40.41
CA GLU A 290 5.60 9.96 -41.61
C GLU A 290 6.71 10.45 -42.53
N THR A 291 7.72 9.62 -42.74
CA THR A 291 8.71 9.86 -43.78
C THR A 291 7.98 9.79 -45.10
N SER A 292 7.57 10.97 -45.60
CA SER A 292 7.12 11.13 -46.98
C SER A 292 8.24 10.65 -47.87
N GLY A 293 8.06 9.42 -48.42
CA GLY A 293 8.90 8.90 -49.45
C GLY A 293 8.82 9.81 -50.68
N VAL A 294 9.97 10.20 -51.13
CA VAL A 294 10.21 10.72 -52.47
C VAL A 294 10.78 9.59 -53.30
#